data_6b97156474853c1ca7f78bb082d38586
#
_entry.id   6b97156474853c1ca7f78bb082d38586
#
_cell.length_a   1.000
_cell.length_b   1.000
_cell.length_c   1.000
_cell.angle_alpha   90.00
_cell.angle_beta   90.00
_cell.angle_gamma   90.00
#
_symmetry.space_group_name_H-M   'P 1'
#
loop_
_entity.id
_entity.type
_entity.pdbx_description
1 polymer ?
#
loop_
_entity_poly.entity_id
_entity_poly.type
_entity_poly.pdbx_seq_one_letter_code
_entity_poly.pdbx_strand_id
1 'polypeptide(L)'
;AGREPRIVRARTGRLDEVMLEEIPAAALAPGAGRAEVQAMLLEMAGTLGPELFTSQSRALMRRPDQQRALRNLRVRTLLICGEYDTICPPRRHEFLAELMPQARFRLIPGAGHLAPLEQPLLVSEALRDWLDAPR
;
A
#
# COMPACT_ATOMS: atom_id res chain seq x y z
N ALA A 1 16.58 10.98 1.82
CA ALA A 1 17.57 9.93 1.61
C ALA A 1 17.08 9.00 0.52
N GLY A 2 17.93 8.74 -0.49
CA GLY A 2 17.57 7.91 -1.63
C GLY A 2 17.36 6.44 -1.25
N ARG A 3 16.69 5.69 -2.13
CA ARG A 3 16.44 4.24 -1.94
C ARG A 3 17.66 3.37 -2.28
N GLU A 4 18.73 3.93 -2.85
CA GLU A 4 19.91 3.18 -3.29
C GLU A 4 20.57 2.35 -2.16
N PRO A 5 20.74 2.83 -0.91
CA PRO A 5 21.30 2.01 0.16
C PRO A 5 20.47 0.75 0.46
N ARG A 6 19.13 0.85 0.37
CA ARG A 6 18.23 -0.29 0.54
C ARG A 6 18.32 -1.29 -0.62
N ILE A 7 18.47 -0.79 -1.85
CA ILE A 7 18.70 -1.63 -3.04
C ILE A 7 19.98 -2.44 -2.87
N VAL A 8 21.08 -1.81 -2.45
CA VAL A 8 22.36 -2.51 -2.22
C VAL A 8 22.19 -3.59 -1.15
N ARG A 9 21.54 -3.27 -0.02
CA ARG A 9 21.32 -4.24 1.07
C ARG A 9 20.46 -5.41 0.61
N ALA A 10 19.39 -5.15 -0.12
CA ALA A 10 18.50 -6.19 -0.66
C ALA A 10 19.27 -7.16 -1.57
N ARG A 11 20.13 -6.65 -2.46
CA ARG A 11 20.93 -7.44 -3.38
C ARG A 11 22.08 -8.23 -2.70
N THR A 12 22.49 -7.82 -1.51
CA THR A 12 23.54 -8.49 -0.72
C THR A 12 22.96 -9.47 0.32
N GLY A 13 21.74 -9.96 0.13
CA GLY A 13 21.13 -11.00 0.97
C GLY A 13 20.39 -10.50 2.20
N ARG A 14 20.12 -9.17 2.29
CA ARG A 14 19.40 -8.56 3.43
C ARG A 14 18.00 -8.06 3.03
N LEU A 15 17.36 -8.74 2.09
CA LEU A 15 16.02 -8.35 1.60
C LEU A 15 14.99 -8.33 2.71
N ASP A 16 14.98 -9.33 3.60
CA ASP A 16 14.03 -9.43 4.71
C ASP A 16 14.11 -8.22 5.65
N GLU A 17 15.34 -7.83 6.04
CA GLU A 17 15.55 -6.65 6.87
C GLU A 17 15.04 -5.38 6.18
N VAL A 18 15.32 -5.23 4.89
CA VAL A 18 14.86 -4.10 4.09
C VAL A 18 13.34 -4.07 4.02
N MET A 19 12.68 -5.21 3.84
CA MET A 19 11.22 -5.28 3.79
C MET A 19 10.57 -4.90 5.12
N LEU A 20 11.14 -5.32 6.25
CA LEU A 20 10.66 -4.92 7.58
C LEU A 20 10.87 -3.42 7.88
N GLU A 21 11.84 -2.78 7.23
CA GLU A 21 12.00 -1.32 7.27
C GLU A 21 11.05 -0.58 6.32
N GLU A 22 10.75 -1.15 5.16
CA GLU A 22 9.79 -0.58 4.20
C GLU A 22 8.36 -0.60 4.77
N ILE A 23 7.99 -1.70 5.41
CA ILE A 23 6.68 -1.90 6.04
C ILE A 23 6.90 -2.32 7.50
N PRO A 24 7.18 -1.36 8.39
CA PRO A 24 7.41 -1.68 9.79
C PRO A 24 6.13 -2.15 10.49
N ALA A 25 6.27 -2.90 11.58
CA ALA A 25 5.14 -3.39 12.37
C ALA A 25 4.14 -2.28 12.76
N ALA A 26 4.63 -1.06 12.99
CA ALA A 26 3.78 0.09 13.31
C ALA A 26 2.89 0.55 12.14
N ALA A 27 3.15 0.11 10.92
CA ALA A 27 2.31 0.38 9.74
C ALA A 27 1.21 -0.67 9.53
N LEU A 28 1.18 -1.72 10.35
CA LEU A 28 0.16 -2.76 10.37
C LEU A 28 -0.75 -2.59 11.57
N ALA A 29 -1.98 -3.07 11.47
CA ALA A 29 -2.92 -3.03 12.58
C ALA A 29 -2.37 -3.80 13.81
N PRO A 30 -2.58 -3.31 15.03
CA PRO A 30 -2.20 -4.03 16.24
C PRO A 30 -3.05 -5.29 16.42
N GLY A 31 -2.49 -6.32 17.04
CA GLY A 31 -3.21 -7.54 17.36
C GLY A 31 -2.48 -8.82 16.94
N ALA A 32 -3.14 -9.95 17.16
CA ALA A 32 -2.55 -11.28 16.96
C ALA A 32 -2.19 -11.57 15.48
N GLY A 33 -2.92 -11.01 14.53
CA GLY A 33 -2.66 -11.23 13.09
C GLY A 33 -1.43 -10.52 12.54
N ARG A 34 -0.86 -9.55 13.26
CA ARG A 34 0.28 -8.75 12.78
C ARG A 34 1.49 -9.60 12.40
N ALA A 35 1.85 -10.57 13.24
CA ALA A 35 2.99 -11.44 13.00
C ALA A 35 2.79 -12.32 11.76
N GLU A 36 1.57 -12.81 11.55
CA GLU A 36 1.20 -13.60 10.38
C GLU A 36 1.32 -12.76 9.09
N VAL A 37 0.81 -11.54 9.09
CA VAL A 37 0.92 -10.62 7.95
C VAL A 37 2.38 -10.29 7.65
N GLN A 38 3.22 -10.07 8.66
CA GLN A 38 4.65 -9.88 8.45
C GLN A 38 5.32 -11.12 7.84
N ALA A 39 4.96 -12.32 8.29
CA ALA A 39 5.48 -13.56 7.71
C ALA A 39 5.08 -13.70 6.23
N MET A 40 3.83 -13.40 5.89
CA MET A 40 3.36 -13.38 4.49
C MET A 40 4.13 -12.35 3.65
N LEU A 41 4.37 -11.16 4.17
CA LEU A 41 5.17 -10.12 3.50
C LEU A 41 6.58 -10.64 3.15
N LEU A 42 7.26 -11.28 4.10
CA LEU A 42 8.61 -11.80 3.90
C LEU A 42 8.63 -12.98 2.91
N GLU A 43 7.64 -13.86 2.97
CA GLU A 43 7.48 -14.97 2.01
C GLU A 43 7.28 -14.44 0.58
N MET A 44 6.39 -13.45 0.40
CA MET A 44 6.16 -12.81 -0.89
C MET A 44 7.43 -12.13 -1.42
N ALA A 45 8.15 -11.39 -0.56
CA ALA A 45 9.39 -10.73 -0.93
C ALA A 45 10.48 -11.74 -1.33
N GLY A 46 10.63 -12.83 -0.58
CA GLY A 46 11.59 -13.89 -0.88
C GLY A 46 11.29 -14.60 -2.21
N THR A 47 10.02 -14.84 -2.49
CA THR A 47 9.57 -15.43 -3.77
C THR A 47 9.86 -14.51 -4.97
N LEU A 48 9.62 -13.21 -4.81
CA LEU A 48 9.82 -12.22 -5.88
C LEU A 48 11.29 -11.80 -6.05
N GLY A 49 12.06 -11.84 -4.98
CA GLY A 49 13.49 -11.63 -4.95
C GLY A 49 13.98 -10.18 -5.04
N PRO A 50 15.29 -9.98 -4.82
CA PRO A 50 15.89 -8.66 -4.73
C PRO A 50 15.93 -7.89 -6.06
N GLU A 51 15.90 -8.59 -7.19
CA GLU A 51 15.90 -7.94 -8.51
C GLU A 51 14.57 -7.21 -8.77
N LEU A 52 13.45 -7.83 -8.40
CA LEU A 52 12.15 -7.17 -8.50
C LEU A 52 12.05 -5.99 -7.54
N PHE A 53 12.50 -6.14 -6.30
CA PHE A 53 12.59 -5.04 -5.33
C PHE A 53 13.39 -3.86 -5.90
N THR A 54 14.54 -4.15 -6.53
CA THR A 54 15.39 -3.15 -7.17
C THR A 54 14.65 -2.41 -8.29
N SER A 55 13.99 -3.15 -9.17
CA SER A 55 13.23 -2.60 -10.29
C SER A 55 12.09 -1.69 -9.81
N GLN A 56 11.29 -2.15 -8.85
CA GLN A 56 10.20 -1.39 -8.25
C GLN A 56 10.71 -0.14 -7.52
N SER A 57 11.79 -0.25 -6.77
CA SER A 57 12.41 0.89 -6.07
C SER A 57 12.87 1.97 -7.03
N ARG A 58 13.48 1.59 -8.15
CA ARG A 58 13.90 2.52 -9.20
C ARG A 58 12.71 3.18 -9.91
N ALA A 59 11.64 2.42 -10.15
CA ALA A 59 10.40 2.97 -10.70
C ALA A 59 9.78 4.02 -9.78
N LEU A 60 9.74 3.75 -8.47
CA LEU A 60 9.24 4.70 -7.47
C LEU A 60 10.09 5.99 -7.42
N MET A 61 11.42 5.88 -7.49
CA MET A 61 12.30 7.06 -7.50
C MET A 61 12.10 7.96 -8.72
N ARG A 62 11.69 7.39 -9.85
CA ARG A 62 11.47 8.11 -11.11
C ARG A 62 10.03 8.56 -11.31
N ARG A 63 9.11 8.15 -10.44
CA ARG A 63 7.68 8.46 -10.60
C ARG A 63 7.44 9.97 -10.44
N PRO A 64 6.90 10.64 -11.46
CA PRO A 64 6.54 12.05 -11.35
C PRO A 64 5.32 12.24 -10.44
N ASP A 65 5.08 13.48 -10.02
CA ASP A 65 3.84 13.84 -9.34
C ASP A 65 2.64 13.62 -10.26
N GLN A 66 1.62 12.95 -9.75
CA GLN A 66 0.42 12.55 -10.48
C GLN A 66 -0.82 13.43 -10.15
N GLN A 67 -0.70 14.45 -9.31
CA GLN A 67 -1.84 15.24 -8.87
C GLN A 67 -2.64 15.85 -10.05
N ARG A 68 -1.93 16.33 -11.08
CA ARG A 68 -2.58 16.86 -12.30
C ARG A 68 -3.39 15.78 -13.02
N ALA A 69 -2.84 14.58 -13.14
CA ALA A 69 -3.53 13.45 -13.76
C ALA A 69 -4.79 13.07 -12.97
N LEU A 70 -4.69 13.03 -11.63
CA LEU A 70 -5.81 12.73 -10.75
C LEU A 70 -6.93 13.76 -10.86
N ARG A 71 -6.63 15.06 -10.90
CA ARG A 71 -7.64 16.13 -11.11
C ARG A 71 -8.37 16.01 -12.44
N ASN A 72 -7.72 15.47 -13.45
CA ASN A 72 -8.30 15.28 -14.78
C ASN A 72 -9.01 13.94 -14.95
N LEU A 73 -8.90 13.04 -13.98
CA LEU A 73 -9.52 11.73 -14.02
C LEU A 73 -11.05 11.86 -13.97
N ARG A 74 -11.75 11.10 -14.84
CA ARG A 74 -13.21 11.11 -14.92
C ARG A 74 -13.84 9.74 -14.71
N VAL A 75 -13.01 8.72 -14.54
CA VAL A 75 -13.48 7.35 -14.27
C VAL A 75 -13.89 7.18 -12.82
N ARG A 76 -14.81 6.26 -12.57
CA ARG A 76 -15.15 5.86 -11.21
C ARG A 76 -13.90 5.41 -10.48
N THR A 77 -13.70 5.88 -9.27
CA THR A 77 -12.52 5.61 -8.48
C THR A 77 -12.91 5.22 -7.06
N LEU A 78 -12.31 4.17 -6.54
CA LEU A 78 -12.38 3.79 -5.14
C LEU A 78 -11.00 3.98 -4.52
N LEU A 79 -10.95 4.71 -3.41
CA LEU A 79 -9.78 4.85 -2.55
C LEU A 79 -9.98 3.98 -1.32
N ILE A 80 -9.07 3.06 -1.08
CA ILE A 80 -9.09 2.18 0.11
C ILE A 80 -7.86 2.50 0.96
N CYS A 81 -8.06 2.65 2.26
CA CYS A 81 -7.00 2.90 3.23
C CYS A 81 -7.29 2.15 4.53
N GLY A 82 -6.28 1.51 5.09
CA GLY A 82 -6.36 0.95 6.43
C GLY A 82 -6.33 2.04 7.51
N GLU A 83 -7.10 1.85 8.57
CA GLU A 83 -7.20 2.76 9.72
C GLU A 83 -5.83 3.04 10.36
N TYR A 84 -4.98 2.03 10.42
CA TYR A 84 -3.65 2.07 11.06
C TYR A 84 -2.49 2.32 10.08
N ASP A 85 -2.78 2.65 8.81
CA ASP A 85 -1.72 2.91 7.83
C ASP A 85 -0.92 4.16 8.19
N THR A 86 0.34 3.99 8.59
CA THR A 86 1.25 5.09 8.91
C THR A 86 2.14 5.50 7.73
N ILE A 87 2.22 4.68 6.67
CA ILE A 87 3.01 4.96 5.47
C ILE A 87 2.23 5.87 4.51
N CYS A 88 0.97 5.46 4.24
CA CYS A 88 0.02 6.25 3.45
C CYS A 88 -1.23 6.52 4.29
N PRO A 89 -1.16 7.42 5.29
CA PRO A 89 -2.20 7.57 6.29
C PRO A 89 -3.54 8.05 5.70
N PRO A 90 -4.67 7.83 6.41
CA PRO A 90 -6.01 8.19 5.93
C PRO A 90 -6.12 9.62 5.40
N ARG A 91 -5.50 10.59 6.07
CA ARG A 91 -5.47 12.00 5.63
C ARG A 91 -4.92 12.21 4.21
N ARG A 92 -4.02 11.34 3.75
CA ARG A 92 -3.52 11.39 2.35
C ARG A 92 -4.56 10.90 1.37
N HIS A 93 -5.34 9.92 1.75
CA HIS A 93 -6.43 9.40 0.91
C HIS A 93 -7.60 10.38 0.86
N GLU A 94 -7.91 11.04 1.98
CA GLU A 94 -8.88 12.15 2.04
C GLU A 94 -8.48 13.28 1.08
N PHE A 95 -7.22 13.69 1.11
CA PHE A 95 -6.69 14.68 0.17
C PHE A 95 -6.81 14.21 -1.30
N LEU A 96 -6.55 12.93 -1.59
CA LEU A 96 -6.75 12.40 -2.94
C LEU A 96 -8.23 12.41 -3.35
N ALA A 97 -9.14 12.13 -2.42
CA ALA A 97 -10.58 12.23 -2.67
C ALA A 97 -11.01 13.66 -3.00
N GLU A 98 -10.42 14.66 -2.35
CA GLU A 98 -10.66 16.08 -2.68
C GLU A 98 -10.21 16.45 -4.11
N LEU A 99 -9.13 15.82 -4.61
CA LEU A 99 -8.67 16.00 -5.99
C LEU A 99 -9.58 15.36 -7.03
N MET A 100 -10.34 14.34 -6.63
CA MET A 100 -11.17 13.50 -7.50
C MET A 100 -12.61 13.46 -6.97
N PRO A 101 -13.47 14.44 -7.32
CA PRO A 101 -14.84 14.51 -6.79
C PRO A 101 -15.70 13.26 -7.04
N GLN A 102 -15.37 12.46 -8.08
CA GLN A 102 -16.03 11.20 -8.39
C GLN A 102 -15.50 10.01 -7.57
N ALA A 103 -14.42 10.20 -6.79
CA ALA A 103 -13.85 9.12 -5.98
C ALA A 103 -14.70 8.86 -4.73
N ARG A 104 -14.83 7.59 -4.39
CA ARG A 104 -15.35 7.15 -3.09
C ARG A 104 -14.19 6.76 -2.20
N PHE A 105 -14.20 7.17 -0.95
CA PHE A 105 -13.21 6.77 0.04
C PHE A 105 -13.79 5.75 1.00
N ARG A 106 -13.08 4.64 1.20
CA ARG A 106 -13.43 3.60 2.15
C ARG A 106 -12.27 3.38 3.12
N LEU A 107 -12.47 3.73 4.37
CA LEU A 107 -11.57 3.37 5.45
C LEU A 107 -11.84 1.93 5.88
N ILE A 108 -10.79 1.12 6.04
CA ILE A 108 -10.90 -0.27 6.48
C ILE A 108 -10.50 -0.34 7.96
N PRO A 109 -11.46 -0.54 8.86
CA PRO A 109 -11.16 -0.68 10.29
C PRO A 109 -10.36 -1.96 10.55
N GLY A 110 -9.44 -1.88 11.53
CA GLY A 110 -8.59 -3.02 11.89
C GLY A 110 -7.54 -3.41 10.84
N ALA A 111 -7.27 -2.55 9.87
CA ALA A 111 -6.22 -2.75 8.86
C ALA A 111 -5.20 -1.61 8.89
N GLY A 112 -3.97 -1.91 8.50
CA GLY A 112 -2.91 -0.95 8.25
C GLY A 112 -2.56 -0.86 6.76
N HIS A 113 -1.26 -0.77 6.47
CA HIS A 113 -0.76 -0.56 5.09
C HIS A 113 -1.04 -1.72 4.14
N LEU A 114 -1.14 -2.93 4.65
CA LEU A 114 -1.44 -4.13 3.87
C LEU A 114 -2.91 -4.56 4.03
N ALA A 115 -3.82 -3.62 3.89
CA ALA A 115 -5.25 -3.83 4.12
C ALA A 115 -5.83 -5.10 3.45
N PRO A 116 -5.46 -5.48 2.21
CA PRO A 116 -5.96 -6.73 1.61
C PRO A 116 -5.52 -8.00 2.33
N LEU A 117 -4.36 -7.99 2.99
CA LEU A 117 -3.87 -9.12 3.78
C LEU A 117 -4.40 -9.11 5.21
N GLU A 118 -4.60 -7.91 5.77
CA GLU A 118 -5.03 -7.72 7.16
C GLU A 118 -6.54 -7.88 7.33
N GLN A 119 -7.33 -7.40 6.37
CA GLN A 119 -8.79 -7.46 6.36
C GLN A 119 -9.35 -7.83 4.99
N PRO A 120 -9.07 -9.06 4.50
CA PRO A 120 -9.43 -9.46 3.13
C PRO A 120 -10.93 -9.41 2.85
N LEU A 121 -11.76 -9.74 3.83
CA LEU A 121 -13.22 -9.73 3.66
C LEU A 121 -13.75 -8.31 3.51
N LEU A 122 -13.31 -7.36 4.33
CA LEU A 122 -13.74 -5.96 4.25
C LEU A 122 -13.27 -5.29 2.96
N VAL A 123 -12.05 -5.59 2.52
CA VAL A 123 -11.54 -5.09 1.24
C VAL A 123 -12.34 -5.67 0.06
N SER A 124 -12.64 -6.96 0.09
CA SER A 124 -13.46 -7.62 -0.94
C SER A 124 -14.88 -7.05 -0.99
N GLU A 125 -15.48 -6.77 0.17
CA GLU A 125 -16.80 -6.11 0.25
C GLU A 125 -16.77 -4.70 -0.36
N ALA A 126 -15.77 -3.88 0.02
CA ALA A 126 -15.60 -2.55 -0.54
C ALA A 126 -15.45 -2.55 -2.07
N LEU A 127 -14.72 -3.54 -2.61
CA LEU A 127 -14.56 -3.71 -4.05
C LEU A 127 -15.87 -4.12 -4.73
N ARG A 128 -16.63 -5.05 -4.16
CA ARG A 128 -17.96 -5.45 -4.68
C ARG A 128 -18.91 -4.27 -4.70
N ASP A 129 -19.04 -3.56 -3.58
CA ASP A 129 -19.91 -2.37 -3.48
C ASP A 129 -19.58 -1.34 -4.55
N TRP A 130 -18.28 -1.15 -4.83
CA TRP A 130 -17.84 -0.22 -5.87
C TRP A 130 -18.14 -0.74 -7.28
N LEU A 131 -17.97 -2.03 -7.54
CA LEU A 131 -18.26 -2.63 -8.85
C LEU A 131 -19.77 -2.61 -9.15
N ASP A 132 -20.60 -2.92 -8.15
CA ASP A 132 -22.05 -3.03 -8.28
C ASP A 132 -22.76 -1.66 -8.25
N ALA A 133 -22.06 -0.58 -7.82
CA ALA A 133 -22.64 0.75 -7.80
C ALA A 133 -23.03 1.22 -9.21
N PRO A 134 -24.20 1.89 -9.39
CA PRO A 134 -24.60 2.44 -10.68
C PRO A 134 -23.53 3.40 -11.23
N ARG A 135 -23.40 3.41 -12.55
CA ARG A 135 -22.46 4.30 -13.27
C ARG A 135 -22.93 5.73 -13.23
#